data_65b8d37f84538adeecf68ecc68ddac6b
#
_entry.id   65b8d37f84538adeecf68ecc68ddac6b
#
_cell.length_a   1.000
_cell.length_b   1.000
_cell.length_c   1.000
_cell.angle_alpha   90.00
_cell.angle_beta   90.00
_cell.angle_gamma   90.00
#
_symmetry.space_group_name_H-M   'P 1'
#
loop_
_entity.id
_entity.type
_entity.pdbx_description
1 polymer ?
#
loop_
_entity_poly.entity_id
_entity_poly.type
_entity_poly.pdbx_seq_one_letter_code
_entity_poly.pdbx_strand_id
1 'polypeptide(L)'
;MTRRRTLFFLGLSGLAGCTRSNTLRLNVFNWSNYVGDDTLARFEARVGIKVRYAIYESNEEMLARVMTGNSGWDVVFPSNYFIEPMREMGLLARLDSARLTNLPNLDALFQRPAWDPALAWCVPYMWGSSGILYDTRLADAPRAWADLWTPRYQGRVTMLDDPAEVFGAALKMGGLSLNSTGEAELRGAQAEAMRQKPLLRAYLNAEVRDQIVAGDIAACQLWATTAQQAIDAAPHLRYAYPREGFALYADCAVVLRESRRAGLAHEFLNYLLEPEVAAGIVRVSRTATANGAARRMLPVEVSGLKALYPDAATLGRGEWFQALPAAAQRLRDRLWTELKSA
;
A
#
# COMPACT_ATOMS: atom_id res chain seq x y z
N MET A 1 73.84 23.55 46.31
CA MET A 1 72.52 23.43 47.00
C MET A 1 71.53 24.31 46.26
N THR A 2 70.81 23.76 45.31
CA THR A 2 69.79 24.52 44.49
C THR A 2 68.54 23.65 44.43
N ARG A 3 67.46 24.10 45.09
CA ARG A 3 66.12 23.47 45.12
C ARG A 3 65.39 23.78 43.84
N ARG A 4 65.04 22.74 43.04
CA ARG A 4 64.10 22.82 41.93
C ARG A 4 62.66 22.74 42.49
N ARG A 5 61.85 23.74 42.24
CA ARG A 5 60.39 23.76 42.45
C ARG A 5 59.70 23.18 41.22
N THR A 6 59.00 22.09 41.42
CA THR A 6 58.15 21.45 40.40
C THR A 6 56.75 22.07 40.47
N LEU A 7 56.32 22.76 39.44
CA LEU A 7 54.97 23.24 39.28
C LEU A 7 54.09 22.10 38.70
N PHE A 8 53.06 21.70 39.43
CA PHE A 8 52.01 20.83 38.97
C PHE A 8 50.98 21.69 38.24
N PHE A 9 50.79 21.49 36.90
CA PHE A 9 49.65 21.99 36.18
C PHE A 9 48.51 20.99 36.32
N LEU A 10 47.43 21.32 37.01
CA LEU A 10 46.16 20.61 36.96
C LEU A 10 45.45 21.00 35.65
N GLY A 11 45.45 20.09 34.67
CA GLY A 11 44.58 20.21 33.51
C GLY A 11 43.13 19.89 33.85
N LEU A 12 42.25 20.89 33.87
CA LEU A 12 40.83 20.69 33.84
C LEU A 12 40.41 20.13 32.47
N SER A 13 40.22 18.82 32.38
CA SER A 13 39.60 18.18 31.22
C SER A 13 38.10 18.48 31.26
N GLY A 14 37.64 19.44 30.48
CA GLY A 14 36.25 19.71 30.23
C GLY A 14 35.60 18.50 29.56
N LEU A 15 34.76 17.76 30.29
CA LEU A 15 33.83 16.80 29.72
C LEU A 15 32.81 17.57 28.90
N ALA A 16 33.09 17.70 27.59
CA ALA A 16 32.07 18.06 26.61
C ALA A 16 31.06 16.92 26.55
N GLY A 17 30.04 16.99 27.41
CA GLY A 17 28.90 16.10 27.34
C GLY A 17 28.24 16.27 25.98
N CYS A 18 28.38 15.26 25.09
CA CYS A 18 27.50 15.12 23.94
C CYS A 18 26.07 15.01 24.46
N THR A 19 25.38 16.12 24.60
CA THR A 19 23.92 16.12 24.71
C THR A 19 23.41 15.55 23.40
N ARG A 20 23.14 14.23 23.35
CA ARG A 20 22.25 13.68 22.35
C ARG A 20 20.96 14.48 22.49
N SER A 21 20.73 15.40 21.56
CA SER A 21 19.44 16.05 21.45
C SER A 21 18.43 14.93 21.21
N ASN A 22 17.71 14.56 22.26
CA ASN A 22 16.64 13.58 22.20
C ASN A 22 15.44 14.27 21.53
N THR A 23 15.66 14.68 20.28
CA THR A 23 14.61 15.32 19.47
C THR A 23 13.47 14.34 19.38
N LEU A 24 12.34 14.70 19.95
CA LEU A 24 11.14 13.87 19.87
C LEU A 24 10.84 13.61 18.39
N ARG A 25 10.68 12.34 18.02
CA ARG A 25 10.60 11.92 16.63
C ARG A 25 9.48 10.89 16.50
N LEU A 26 8.62 11.04 15.47
CA LEU A 26 7.66 10.03 15.05
C LEU A 26 8.30 9.13 13.97
N ASN A 27 8.15 7.82 14.09
CA ASN A 27 8.67 6.86 13.12
C ASN A 27 7.50 6.30 12.29
N VAL A 28 7.52 6.57 11.00
CA VAL A 28 6.46 6.22 10.04
C VAL A 28 7.04 5.28 8.98
N PHE A 29 6.39 4.14 8.76
CA PHE A 29 6.76 3.15 7.75
C PHE A 29 5.57 2.96 6.80
N ASN A 30 5.72 3.31 5.54
CA ASN A 30 4.63 3.44 4.58
C ASN A 30 5.00 2.85 3.23
N TRP A 31 4.06 2.81 2.33
CA TRP A 31 4.28 2.50 0.92
C TRP A 31 5.08 3.60 0.24
N SER A 32 5.76 3.27 -0.86
CA SER A 32 6.37 4.26 -1.74
C SER A 32 5.30 5.19 -2.35
N ASN A 33 5.66 6.44 -2.58
CA ASN A 33 4.79 7.45 -3.21
C ASN A 33 3.43 7.72 -2.52
N TYR A 34 3.34 7.51 -1.21
CA TYR A 34 2.09 7.67 -0.43
C TYR A 34 2.04 8.95 0.41
N VAL A 35 2.93 9.90 0.20
CA VAL A 35 2.91 11.25 0.80
C VAL A 35 3.23 12.30 -0.26
N GLY A 36 2.73 13.52 -0.09
CA GLY A 36 3.10 14.66 -0.92
C GLY A 36 4.46 15.23 -0.50
N ASP A 37 5.08 16.00 -1.38
CA ASP A 37 6.45 16.51 -1.22
C ASP A 37 6.66 17.30 0.08
N ASP A 38 5.65 18.07 0.52
CA ASP A 38 5.69 18.91 1.71
C ASP A 38 4.95 18.32 2.93
N THR A 39 4.26 17.17 2.77
CA THR A 39 3.38 16.60 3.79
C THR A 39 4.09 16.42 5.13
N LEU A 40 5.26 15.79 5.12
CA LEU A 40 6.02 15.55 6.36
C LEU A 40 6.59 16.84 6.93
N ALA A 41 7.13 17.71 6.10
CA ALA A 41 7.72 18.98 6.53
C ALA A 41 6.67 19.90 7.18
N ARG A 42 5.44 19.94 6.64
CA ARG A 42 4.32 20.70 7.22
C ARG A 42 3.89 20.14 8.58
N PHE A 43 3.84 18.82 8.71
CA PHE A 43 3.55 18.18 10.01
C PHE A 43 4.65 18.49 11.03
N GLU A 44 5.93 18.32 10.65
CA GLU A 44 7.08 18.63 11.51
C GLU A 44 7.05 20.07 12.00
N ALA A 45 6.77 21.03 11.12
CA ALA A 45 6.69 22.45 11.46
C ALA A 45 5.52 22.76 12.42
N ARG A 46 4.38 22.06 12.24
CA ARG A 46 3.20 22.22 13.11
C ARG A 46 3.43 21.72 14.53
N VAL A 47 4.11 20.57 14.68
CA VAL A 47 4.20 19.85 15.97
C VAL A 47 5.55 20.07 16.66
N GLY A 48 6.53 20.65 15.95
CA GLY A 48 7.87 20.89 16.49
C GLY A 48 8.72 19.62 16.67
N ILE A 49 8.46 18.55 15.90
CA ILE A 49 9.18 17.27 15.97
C ILE A 49 9.77 16.91 14.61
N LYS A 50 10.54 15.81 14.57
CA LYS A 50 10.99 15.21 13.33
C LYS A 50 10.24 13.94 13.02
N VAL A 51 10.02 13.66 11.73
CA VAL A 51 9.47 12.39 11.24
C VAL A 51 10.60 11.57 10.62
N ARG A 52 10.82 10.36 11.14
CA ARG A 52 11.60 9.34 10.44
C ARG A 52 10.64 8.60 9.53
N TYR A 53 10.82 8.74 8.23
CA TYR A 53 10.01 8.09 7.23
C TYR A 53 10.83 7.01 6.51
N ALA A 54 10.26 5.82 6.35
CA ALA A 54 10.81 4.76 5.51
C ALA A 54 9.70 4.09 4.72
N ILE A 55 10.07 3.40 3.66
CA ILE A 55 9.13 2.76 2.73
C ILE A 55 9.32 1.25 2.72
N TYR A 56 8.26 0.54 2.34
CA TYR A 56 8.21 -0.88 2.01
C TYR A 56 7.41 -1.09 0.71
N GLU A 57 7.58 -2.27 0.09
CA GLU A 57 6.96 -2.59 -1.20
C GLU A 57 5.99 -3.78 -1.11
N SER A 58 5.84 -4.41 0.07
CA SER A 58 4.83 -5.46 0.30
C SER A 58 4.35 -5.47 1.75
N ASN A 59 3.11 -5.96 1.95
CA ASN A 59 2.57 -6.17 3.31
C ASN A 59 3.39 -7.18 4.11
N GLU A 60 3.94 -8.20 3.44
CA GLU A 60 4.76 -9.23 4.05
C GLU A 60 6.07 -8.65 4.59
N GLU A 61 6.74 -7.77 3.83
CA GLU A 61 7.93 -7.04 4.29
C GLU A 61 7.61 -6.20 5.53
N MET A 62 6.53 -5.41 5.46
CA MET A 62 6.08 -4.59 6.58
C MET A 62 5.80 -5.46 7.82
N LEU A 63 5.01 -6.55 7.65
CA LEU A 63 4.64 -7.45 8.74
C LEU A 63 5.87 -8.11 9.36
N ALA A 64 6.78 -8.65 8.55
CA ALA A 64 8.03 -9.26 9.04
C ALA A 64 8.85 -8.28 9.89
N ARG A 65 8.85 -7.00 9.51
CA ARG A 65 9.56 -5.95 10.25
C ARG A 65 8.91 -5.67 11.59
N VAL A 66 7.58 -5.56 11.66
CA VAL A 66 6.88 -5.19 12.90
C VAL A 66 6.67 -6.38 13.86
N MET A 67 6.67 -7.61 13.36
CA MET A 67 6.56 -8.83 14.17
C MET A 67 7.75 -9.05 15.11
N THR A 68 8.86 -8.38 14.90
CA THR A 68 10.05 -8.51 15.76
C THR A 68 9.82 -8.02 17.19
N GLY A 69 8.70 -7.26 17.43
CA GLY A 69 8.30 -6.79 18.76
C GLY A 69 9.34 -5.86 19.37
N ASN A 70 9.63 -4.80 18.79
CA ASN A 70 10.50 -3.66 19.11
C ASN A 70 11.07 -3.10 17.80
N SER A 71 10.21 -3.03 16.80
CA SER A 71 10.58 -2.59 15.46
C SER A 71 11.02 -1.13 15.44
N GLY A 72 10.56 -0.36 16.44
CA GLY A 72 10.82 1.05 16.59
C GLY A 72 9.96 1.92 15.67
N TRP A 73 8.95 1.37 15.02
CA TRP A 73 7.95 2.10 14.26
C TRP A 73 6.76 2.50 15.13
N ASP A 74 6.14 3.64 14.82
CA ASP A 74 4.97 4.15 15.53
C ASP A 74 3.70 4.00 14.69
N VAL A 75 3.80 4.28 13.38
CA VAL A 75 2.69 4.23 12.42
C VAL A 75 3.11 3.39 11.21
N VAL A 76 2.23 2.49 10.77
CA VAL A 76 2.37 1.71 9.53
C VAL A 76 1.06 1.74 8.74
N PHE A 77 1.09 1.32 7.45
CA PHE A 77 -0.05 1.44 6.54
C PHE A 77 -0.39 0.10 5.87
N PRO A 78 -0.79 -0.92 6.64
CA PRO A 78 -1.20 -2.21 6.06
C PRO A 78 -2.43 -2.08 5.16
N SER A 79 -2.53 -2.96 4.18
CA SER A 79 -3.78 -3.14 3.44
C SER A 79 -4.85 -3.74 4.34
N ASN A 80 -6.11 -3.47 4.03
CA ASN A 80 -7.27 -3.80 4.86
C ASN A 80 -7.34 -5.26 5.31
N TYR A 81 -6.92 -6.20 4.47
CA TYR A 81 -6.92 -7.63 4.80
C TYR A 81 -5.80 -8.06 5.75
N PHE A 82 -4.88 -7.16 6.10
CA PHE A 82 -3.89 -7.36 7.17
C PHE A 82 -4.35 -6.83 8.53
N ILE A 83 -5.43 -6.04 8.60
CA ILE A 83 -5.89 -5.42 9.86
C ILE A 83 -6.27 -6.49 10.88
N GLU A 84 -7.09 -7.48 10.49
CA GLU A 84 -7.53 -8.53 11.40
C GLU A 84 -6.38 -9.43 11.87
N PRO A 85 -5.51 -9.97 11.00
CA PRO A 85 -4.32 -10.73 11.42
C PRO A 85 -3.40 -9.94 12.37
N MET A 86 -3.11 -8.68 12.07
CA MET A 86 -2.26 -7.84 12.93
C MET A 86 -2.91 -7.56 14.29
N ARG A 87 -4.24 -7.39 14.32
CA ARG A 87 -5.00 -7.26 15.58
C ARG A 87 -4.92 -8.53 16.41
N GLU A 88 -5.12 -9.70 15.81
CA GLU A 88 -5.06 -11.00 16.49
C GLU A 88 -3.67 -11.29 17.04
N MET A 89 -2.63 -10.94 16.31
CA MET A 89 -1.23 -10.98 16.78
C MET A 89 -0.92 -9.95 17.87
N GLY A 90 -1.88 -9.05 18.19
CA GLY A 90 -1.72 -8.01 19.18
C GLY A 90 -0.70 -6.93 18.80
N LEU A 91 -0.48 -6.68 17.51
CA LEU A 91 0.46 -5.69 17.02
C LEU A 91 -0.13 -4.27 16.99
N LEU A 92 -1.46 -4.15 16.96
CA LEU A 92 -2.15 -2.87 16.83
C LEU A 92 -2.52 -2.27 18.19
N ALA A 93 -2.40 -0.95 18.31
CA ALA A 93 -3.01 -0.18 19.37
C ALA A 93 -4.45 0.16 18.99
N ARG A 94 -5.36 0.15 20.00
CA ARG A 94 -6.70 0.67 19.79
C ARG A 94 -6.63 2.19 19.59
N LEU A 95 -7.34 2.68 18.59
CA LEU A 95 -7.40 4.11 18.30
C LEU A 95 -8.31 4.85 19.30
N ASP A 96 -7.89 6.03 19.68
CA ASP A 96 -8.68 6.99 20.44
C ASP A 96 -9.43 7.92 19.48
N SER A 97 -10.70 7.63 19.24
CA SER A 97 -11.55 8.41 18.34
C SER A 97 -11.70 9.87 18.74
N ALA A 98 -11.58 10.20 20.04
CA ALA A 98 -11.64 11.59 20.51
C ALA A 98 -10.48 12.45 19.98
N ARG A 99 -9.36 11.81 19.64
CA ARG A 99 -8.19 12.47 19.01
C ARG A 99 -8.25 12.54 17.49
N LEU A 100 -9.20 11.83 16.87
CA LEU A 100 -9.34 11.74 15.40
C LEU A 100 -10.56 12.55 14.94
N THR A 101 -10.54 13.85 15.23
CA THR A 101 -11.65 14.77 14.96
C THR A 101 -11.97 14.94 13.47
N ASN A 102 -11.05 14.53 12.59
CA ASN A 102 -11.19 14.57 11.13
C ASN A 102 -11.74 13.27 10.52
N LEU A 103 -12.10 12.24 11.31
CA LEU A 103 -12.77 11.03 10.81
C LEU A 103 -14.04 11.31 9.99
N PRO A 104 -14.88 12.32 10.29
CA PRO A 104 -16.04 12.65 9.45
C PRO A 104 -15.71 13.04 8.01
N ASN A 105 -14.46 13.36 7.69
CA ASN A 105 -14.01 13.65 6.32
C ASN A 105 -13.90 12.40 5.44
N LEU A 106 -13.93 11.19 6.01
CA LEU A 106 -13.91 9.95 5.25
C LEU A 106 -15.14 9.88 4.32
N ASP A 107 -14.94 9.29 3.14
CA ASP A 107 -16.05 8.94 2.24
C ASP A 107 -16.98 7.93 2.92
N ALA A 108 -18.28 7.98 2.58
CA ALA A 108 -19.29 7.08 3.16
C ALA A 108 -18.90 5.60 3.05
N LEU A 109 -18.19 5.21 2.00
CA LEU A 109 -17.67 3.86 1.78
C LEU A 109 -16.71 3.42 2.90
N PHE A 110 -16.00 4.36 3.52
CA PHE A 110 -14.95 4.11 4.50
C PHE A 110 -15.31 4.53 5.93
N GLN A 111 -16.51 5.05 6.16
CA GLN A 111 -16.94 5.40 7.52
C GLN A 111 -17.26 4.18 8.40
N ARG A 112 -17.62 3.05 7.77
CA ARG A 112 -17.91 1.77 8.45
C ARG A 112 -17.41 0.61 7.60
N PRO A 113 -16.10 0.51 7.35
CA PRO A 113 -15.55 -0.54 6.49
C PRO A 113 -15.71 -1.92 7.15
N ALA A 114 -15.92 -2.96 6.33
CA ALA A 114 -16.18 -4.30 6.82
C ALA A 114 -15.06 -4.86 7.72
N TRP A 115 -13.82 -4.48 7.49
CA TRP A 115 -12.65 -4.93 8.25
C TRP A 115 -12.43 -4.21 9.59
N ASP A 116 -13.08 -3.06 9.81
CA ASP A 116 -13.09 -2.33 11.08
C ASP A 116 -14.28 -1.37 11.17
N PRO A 117 -15.52 -1.86 11.37
CA PRO A 117 -16.73 -1.03 11.30
C PRO A 117 -16.80 0.10 12.32
N ALA A 118 -16.02 0.02 13.38
CA ALA A 118 -15.96 1.03 14.45
C ALA A 118 -14.76 1.99 14.28
N LEU A 119 -13.91 1.80 13.26
CA LEU A 119 -12.63 2.51 13.09
C LEU A 119 -11.80 2.50 14.39
N ALA A 120 -11.81 1.33 15.06
CA ALA A 120 -11.19 1.15 16.36
C ALA A 120 -9.69 0.80 16.26
N TRP A 121 -9.22 0.35 15.10
CA TRP A 121 -7.88 -0.18 14.89
C TRP A 121 -7.14 0.48 13.74
N CYS A 122 -7.88 1.02 12.77
CA CYS A 122 -7.28 1.64 11.60
C CYS A 122 -8.07 2.84 11.09
N VAL A 123 -7.39 3.71 10.37
CA VAL A 123 -7.98 4.81 9.60
C VAL A 123 -7.76 4.49 8.13
N PRO A 124 -8.81 4.26 7.32
CA PRO A 124 -8.68 4.16 5.87
C PRO A 124 -8.01 5.42 5.30
N TYR A 125 -6.94 5.22 4.55
CA TYR A 125 -6.09 6.30 4.07
C TYR A 125 -6.18 6.47 2.55
N MET A 126 -5.72 5.46 1.83
CA MET A 126 -5.80 5.36 0.38
C MET A 126 -6.52 4.07 0.00
N TRP A 127 -7.03 4.00 -1.22
CA TRP A 127 -7.62 2.78 -1.74
C TRP A 127 -7.31 2.63 -3.22
N GLY A 128 -7.51 1.44 -3.74
CA GLY A 128 -7.24 1.15 -5.13
C GLY A 128 -7.91 -0.12 -5.59
N SER A 129 -7.59 -0.46 -6.81
CA SER A 129 -8.05 -1.65 -7.50
C SER A 129 -6.93 -2.21 -8.34
N SER A 130 -7.04 -3.48 -8.70
CA SER A 130 -6.18 -4.11 -9.70
C SER A 130 -6.91 -4.26 -11.02
N GLY A 131 -6.19 -4.15 -12.10
CA GLY A 131 -6.74 -4.31 -13.45
C GLY A 131 -5.64 -4.53 -14.48
N ILE A 132 -5.95 -4.27 -15.73
CA ILE A 132 -5.04 -4.47 -16.85
C ILE A 132 -4.60 -3.11 -17.41
N LEU A 133 -3.31 -2.78 -17.27
CA LEU A 133 -2.69 -1.70 -18.03
C LEU A 133 -2.20 -2.26 -19.36
N TYR A 134 -2.45 -1.56 -20.46
CA TYR A 134 -2.10 -2.04 -21.80
C TYR A 134 -1.79 -0.90 -22.78
N ASP A 135 -1.03 -1.24 -23.80
CA ASP A 135 -0.71 -0.35 -24.92
C ASP A 135 -1.84 -0.38 -25.96
N THR A 136 -2.47 0.77 -26.22
CA THR A 136 -3.59 0.90 -27.18
C THR A 136 -3.19 0.66 -28.64
N ARG A 137 -1.91 0.54 -28.92
CA ARG A 137 -1.41 0.19 -30.25
C ARG A 137 -1.58 -1.32 -30.54
N LEU A 138 -2.03 -2.10 -29.55
CA LEU A 138 -2.41 -3.49 -29.73
C LEU A 138 -3.73 -3.57 -30.52
N ALA A 139 -3.84 -4.56 -31.43
CA ALA A 139 -4.99 -4.70 -32.31
C ALA A 139 -6.32 -4.89 -31.56
N ASP A 140 -6.35 -5.66 -30.43
CA ASP A 140 -7.52 -5.84 -29.58
C ASP A 140 -7.16 -5.53 -28.14
N ALA A 141 -7.85 -4.56 -27.52
CA ALA A 141 -7.67 -4.19 -26.15
C ALA A 141 -8.14 -5.33 -25.20
N PRO A 142 -7.36 -5.72 -24.18
CA PRO A 142 -7.81 -6.70 -23.19
C PRO A 142 -9.03 -6.17 -22.43
N ARG A 143 -10.02 -7.05 -22.19
CA ARG A 143 -11.25 -6.74 -21.47
C ARG A 143 -11.55 -7.72 -20.34
N ALA A 144 -10.76 -8.76 -20.24
CA ALA A 144 -10.91 -9.88 -19.35
C ALA A 144 -9.56 -10.33 -18.82
N TRP A 145 -9.50 -10.92 -17.63
CA TRP A 145 -8.27 -11.56 -17.17
C TRP A 145 -7.80 -12.64 -18.14
N ALA A 146 -8.73 -13.41 -18.69
CA ALA A 146 -8.44 -14.45 -19.66
C ALA A 146 -7.64 -13.97 -20.88
N ASP A 147 -7.72 -12.68 -21.23
CA ASP A 147 -6.96 -12.12 -22.35
C ASP A 147 -5.45 -12.11 -22.09
N LEU A 148 -5.02 -12.15 -20.80
CA LEU A 148 -3.61 -12.27 -20.42
C LEU A 148 -3.12 -13.73 -20.39
N TRP A 149 -4.00 -14.73 -20.62
CA TRP A 149 -3.71 -16.16 -20.69
C TRP A 149 -3.56 -16.67 -22.12
N THR A 150 -3.38 -15.75 -23.07
CA THR A 150 -3.26 -16.10 -24.50
C THR A 150 -1.83 -15.90 -24.99
N PRO A 151 -1.37 -16.67 -26.01
CA PRO A 151 -0.03 -16.47 -26.60
C PRO A 151 0.18 -15.09 -27.24
N ARG A 152 -0.88 -14.33 -27.41
CA ARG A 152 -0.87 -13.00 -28.06
C ARG A 152 0.20 -12.06 -27.51
N TYR A 153 0.39 -12.07 -26.20
CA TYR A 153 1.34 -11.19 -25.50
C TYR A 153 2.55 -11.95 -24.96
N GLN A 154 2.80 -13.18 -25.44
CA GLN A 154 3.87 -14.03 -24.92
C GLN A 154 5.21 -13.30 -24.83
N GLY A 155 5.84 -13.35 -23.66
CA GLY A 155 7.10 -12.68 -23.36
C GLY A 155 7.00 -11.16 -23.20
N ARG A 156 5.79 -10.57 -23.35
CA ARG A 156 5.50 -9.14 -23.19
C ARG A 156 4.32 -8.88 -22.27
N VAL A 157 3.96 -9.85 -21.45
CA VAL A 157 2.95 -9.71 -20.39
C VAL A 157 3.58 -9.96 -19.03
N THR A 158 3.16 -9.23 -18.01
CA THR A 158 3.56 -9.43 -16.61
C THR A 158 2.33 -9.50 -15.71
N MET A 159 2.47 -10.25 -14.62
CA MET A 159 1.52 -10.22 -13.52
C MET A 159 2.20 -9.63 -12.29
N LEU A 160 1.41 -9.21 -11.30
CA LEU A 160 1.95 -8.73 -10.03
C LEU A 160 2.73 -9.82 -9.29
N ASP A 161 3.79 -9.47 -8.59
CA ASP A 161 4.50 -10.38 -7.68
C ASP A 161 3.79 -10.43 -6.33
N ASP A 162 2.52 -10.85 -6.37
CA ASP A 162 1.62 -10.89 -5.23
C ASP A 162 0.66 -12.09 -5.35
N PRO A 163 0.68 -13.05 -4.39
CA PRO A 163 -0.16 -14.24 -4.46
C PRO A 163 -1.66 -13.96 -4.38
N ALA A 164 -2.08 -12.91 -3.65
CA ALA A 164 -3.50 -12.56 -3.56
C ALA A 164 -4.01 -12.04 -4.91
N GLU A 165 -3.22 -11.23 -5.57
CA GLU A 165 -3.54 -10.61 -6.85
C GLU A 165 -3.58 -11.63 -7.99
N VAL A 166 -2.53 -12.47 -8.11
CA VAL A 166 -2.42 -13.45 -9.20
C VAL A 166 -3.47 -14.54 -9.05
N PHE A 167 -3.62 -15.13 -7.84
CA PHE A 167 -4.65 -16.14 -7.62
C PHE A 167 -6.05 -15.53 -7.64
N GLY A 168 -6.20 -14.27 -7.18
CA GLY A 168 -7.45 -13.52 -7.30
C GLY A 168 -7.91 -13.37 -8.75
N ALA A 169 -7.01 -13.03 -9.67
CA ALA A 169 -7.33 -12.95 -11.11
C ALA A 169 -7.75 -14.32 -11.67
N ALA A 170 -7.02 -15.39 -11.32
CA ALA A 170 -7.34 -16.75 -11.75
C ALA A 170 -8.69 -17.24 -11.20
N LEU A 171 -8.99 -16.95 -9.92
CA LEU A 171 -10.28 -17.26 -9.29
C LEU A 171 -11.42 -16.51 -9.98
N LYS A 172 -11.23 -15.22 -10.27
CA LYS A 172 -12.24 -14.40 -10.99
C LYS A 172 -12.51 -14.94 -12.39
N MET A 173 -11.50 -15.41 -13.11
CA MET A 173 -11.68 -16.11 -14.40
C MET A 173 -12.59 -17.34 -14.27
N GLY A 174 -12.48 -18.05 -13.17
CA GLY A 174 -13.34 -19.20 -12.83
C GLY A 174 -14.72 -18.82 -12.27
N GLY A 175 -15.08 -17.54 -12.18
CA GLY A 175 -16.34 -17.06 -11.59
C GLY A 175 -16.39 -17.22 -10.07
N LEU A 176 -15.25 -17.39 -9.41
CA LEU A 176 -15.14 -17.59 -7.96
C LEU A 176 -14.84 -16.28 -7.22
N SER A 177 -15.00 -16.27 -5.91
CA SER A 177 -14.52 -15.18 -5.07
C SER A 177 -13.00 -15.14 -5.04
N LEU A 178 -12.40 -13.93 -5.13
CA LEU A 178 -10.94 -13.78 -4.93
C LEU A 178 -10.51 -14.08 -3.49
N ASN A 179 -11.47 -14.15 -2.56
CA ASN A 179 -11.26 -14.53 -1.17
C ASN A 179 -11.59 -16.02 -0.90
N SER A 180 -11.66 -16.85 -1.93
CA SER A 180 -11.91 -18.28 -1.79
C SER A 180 -10.91 -18.94 -0.83
N THR A 181 -11.44 -19.80 0.04
CA THR A 181 -10.67 -20.52 1.07
C THR A 181 -10.61 -22.03 0.82
N GLY A 182 -11.37 -22.53 -0.18
CA GLY A 182 -11.44 -23.94 -0.54
C GLY A 182 -10.12 -24.42 -1.15
N GLU A 183 -9.58 -25.54 -0.66
CA GLU A 183 -8.32 -26.09 -1.18
C GLU A 183 -8.40 -26.40 -2.68
N ALA A 184 -9.52 -26.97 -3.16
CA ALA A 184 -9.69 -27.27 -4.58
C ALA A 184 -9.68 -26.01 -5.46
N GLU A 185 -10.30 -24.92 -4.97
CA GLU A 185 -10.35 -23.63 -5.69
C GLU A 185 -8.97 -22.97 -5.75
N LEU A 186 -8.24 -22.96 -4.62
CA LEU A 186 -6.87 -22.41 -4.58
C LEU A 186 -5.89 -23.22 -5.45
N ARG A 187 -6.00 -24.56 -5.47
CA ARG A 187 -5.22 -25.41 -6.37
C ARG A 187 -5.59 -25.19 -7.83
N GLY A 188 -6.88 -24.97 -8.13
CA GLY A 188 -7.36 -24.60 -9.44
C GLY A 188 -6.74 -23.28 -9.92
N ALA A 189 -6.73 -22.27 -9.04
CA ALA A 189 -6.09 -20.98 -9.34
C ALA A 189 -4.57 -21.11 -9.57
N GLN A 190 -3.88 -21.94 -8.77
CA GLN A 190 -2.46 -22.28 -9.00
C GLN A 190 -2.25 -22.94 -10.38
N ALA A 191 -3.09 -23.92 -10.73
CA ALA A 191 -2.99 -24.61 -12.03
C ALA A 191 -3.16 -23.63 -13.20
N GLU A 192 -4.10 -22.67 -13.09
CA GLU A 192 -4.26 -21.60 -14.06
C GLU A 192 -3.02 -20.69 -14.14
N ALA A 193 -2.47 -20.29 -13.01
CA ALA A 193 -1.24 -19.49 -12.98
C ALA A 193 -0.03 -20.24 -13.56
N MET A 194 0.07 -21.57 -13.33
CA MET A 194 1.09 -22.43 -13.94
C MET A 194 0.96 -22.49 -15.45
N ARG A 195 -0.28 -22.55 -16.00
CA ARG A 195 -0.52 -22.49 -17.45
C ARG A 195 -0.11 -21.15 -18.04
N GLN A 196 -0.30 -20.07 -17.30
CA GLN A 196 0.08 -18.72 -17.75
C GLN A 196 1.59 -18.50 -17.72
N LYS A 197 2.29 -19.08 -16.73
CA LYS A 197 3.71 -18.81 -16.47
C LYS A 197 4.62 -18.82 -17.70
N PRO A 198 4.51 -19.77 -18.66
CA PRO A 198 5.31 -19.78 -19.89
C PRO A 198 5.03 -18.60 -20.84
N LEU A 199 3.92 -17.88 -20.65
CA LEU A 199 3.55 -16.72 -21.44
C LEU A 199 4.10 -15.42 -20.83
N LEU A 200 4.42 -15.43 -19.54
CA LEU A 200 4.87 -14.26 -18.81
C LEU A 200 6.33 -13.93 -19.12
N ARG A 201 6.63 -12.64 -19.13
CA ARG A 201 8.00 -12.15 -18.99
C ARG A 201 8.50 -12.32 -17.55
N ALA A 202 7.68 -11.91 -16.57
CA ALA A 202 8.00 -11.99 -15.14
C ALA A 202 6.77 -11.70 -14.27
N TYR A 203 6.91 -11.95 -12.97
CA TYR A 203 6.09 -11.36 -11.93
C TYR A 203 6.80 -10.09 -11.44
N LEU A 204 6.14 -8.93 -11.53
CA LEU A 204 6.71 -7.61 -11.22
C LEU A 204 5.66 -6.72 -10.55
N ASN A 205 6.08 -5.91 -9.59
CA ASN A 205 5.23 -4.92 -8.92
C ASN A 205 5.31 -3.54 -9.64
N ALA A 206 5.47 -2.45 -8.88
CA ALA A 206 5.45 -1.09 -9.44
C ALA A 206 6.56 -0.82 -10.46
N GLU A 207 7.66 -1.57 -10.43
CA GLU A 207 8.80 -1.45 -11.34
C GLU A 207 8.46 -1.76 -12.80
N VAL A 208 7.33 -2.45 -13.07
CA VAL A 208 6.85 -2.69 -14.44
C VAL A 208 6.46 -1.40 -15.15
N ARG A 209 6.16 -0.32 -14.40
CA ARG A 209 5.75 0.97 -14.95
C ARG A 209 6.72 1.47 -16.02
N ASP A 210 7.99 1.49 -15.71
CA ASP A 210 8.99 2.04 -16.63
C ASP A 210 9.16 1.15 -17.87
N GLN A 211 8.98 -0.16 -17.74
CA GLN A 211 9.06 -1.12 -18.85
C GLN A 211 7.86 -0.98 -19.81
N ILE A 212 6.65 -0.77 -19.31
CA ILE A 212 5.48 -0.60 -20.18
C ILE A 212 5.49 0.79 -20.84
N VAL A 213 5.96 1.83 -20.15
CA VAL A 213 6.17 3.17 -20.73
C VAL A 213 7.20 3.11 -21.85
N ALA A 214 8.28 2.36 -21.71
CA ALA A 214 9.29 2.13 -22.74
C ALA A 214 8.80 1.26 -23.92
N GLY A 215 7.67 0.56 -23.77
CA GLY A 215 7.10 -0.33 -24.79
C GLY A 215 7.65 -1.75 -24.76
N ASP A 216 8.41 -2.14 -23.74
CA ASP A 216 8.91 -3.50 -23.56
C ASP A 216 7.80 -4.48 -23.17
N ILE A 217 6.79 -4.01 -22.44
CA ILE A 217 5.60 -4.74 -22.00
C ILE A 217 4.39 -4.27 -22.80
N ALA A 218 3.59 -5.20 -23.27
CA ALA A 218 2.39 -4.92 -24.05
C ALA A 218 1.14 -4.79 -23.17
N ALA A 219 1.04 -5.61 -22.12
CA ALA A 219 -0.02 -5.57 -21.13
C ALA A 219 0.48 -6.13 -19.80
N CYS A 220 -0.09 -5.65 -18.69
CA CYS A 220 0.24 -6.15 -17.36
C CYS A 220 -0.96 -6.08 -16.41
N GLN A 221 -1.02 -7.02 -15.45
CA GLN A 221 -1.81 -6.81 -14.24
C GLN A 221 -1.11 -5.75 -13.41
N LEU A 222 -1.85 -4.71 -12.98
CA LEU A 222 -1.23 -3.62 -12.22
C LEU A 222 -2.27 -2.92 -11.35
N TRP A 223 -1.81 -2.37 -10.25
CA TRP A 223 -2.59 -1.48 -9.40
C TRP A 223 -2.91 -0.17 -10.13
N ALA A 224 -4.13 0.31 -9.93
CA ALA A 224 -4.66 1.51 -10.58
C ALA A 224 -3.78 2.75 -10.40
N THR A 225 -3.16 2.91 -9.21
CA THR A 225 -2.24 4.02 -8.91
C THR A 225 -1.04 4.03 -9.84
N THR A 226 -0.30 2.91 -9.89
CA THR A 226 0.89 2.77 -10.75
C THR A 226 0.50 2.84 -12.23
N ALA A 227 -0.66 2.28 -12.59
CA ALA A 227 -1.20 2.37 -13.94
C ALA A 227 -1.51 3.83 -14.34
N GLN A 228 -2.10 4.63 -13.44
CA GLN A 228 -2.36 6.04 -13.71
C GLN A 228 -1.06 6.84 -13.88
N GLN A 229 -0.05 6.58 -13.06
CA GLN A 229 1.27 7.20 -13.22
C GLN A 229 1.91 6.85 -14.57
N ALA A 230 1.76 5.61 -15.05
CA ALA A 230 2.22 5.19 -16.38
C ALA A 230 1.43 5.90 -17.49
N ILE A 231 0.12 6.06 -17.35
CA ILE A 231 -0.75 6.76 -18.32
C ILE A 231 -0.38 8.25 -18.39
N ASP A 232 -0.09 8.87 -17.24
CA ASP A 232 0.36 10.28 -17.20
C ASP A 232 1.69 10.46 -17.95
N ALA A 233 2.60 9.47 -17.89
CA ALA A 233 3.88 9.48 -18.58
C ALA A 233 3.77 9.07 -20.07
N ALA A 234 2.81 8.22 -20.44
CA ALA A 234 2.66 7.68 -21.79
C ALA A 234 1.16 7.64 -22.19
N PRO A 235 0.66 8.72 -22.84
CA PRO A 235 -0.78 8.89 -23.12
C PRO A 235 -1.42 7.84 -24.03
N HIS A 236 -0.64 6.94 -24.65
CA HIS A 236 -1.15 5.81 -25.40
C HIS A 236 -1.49 4.60 -24.54
N LEU A 237 -1.15 4.60 -23.26
CA LEU A 237 -1.52 3.54 -22.34
C LEU A 237 -2.97 3.73 -21.86
N ARG A 238 -3.65 2.61 -21.59
CA ARG A 238 -5.01 2.60 -21.04
C ARG A 238 -5.12 1.54 -19.96
N TYR A 239 -6.02 1.79 -19.03
CA TYR A 239 -6.36 0.87 -17.96
C TYR A 239 -7.75 0.27 -18.21
N ALA A 240 -7.85 -1.06 -18.10
CA ALA A 240 -9.09 -1.79 -18.26
C ALA A 240 -9.45 -2.54 -16.98
N TYR A 241 -10.70 -2.44 -16.58
CA TYR A 241 -11.28 -3.26 -15.53
C TYR A 241 -11.82 -4.56 -16.13
N PRO A 242 -11.28 -5.73 -15.73
CA PRO A 242 -11.72 -7.01 -16.27
C PRO A 242 -13.21 -7.26 -16.01
N ARG A 243 -13.88 -7.86 -16.99
CA ARG A 243 -15.34 -8.12 -16.91
C ARG A 243 -15.69 -9.16 -15.85
N GLU A 244 -14.78 -10.09 -15.54
CA GLU A 244 -14.97 -11.13 -14.53
C GLU A 244 -14.95 -10.58 -13.09
N GLY A 245 -14.55 -9.34 -12.92
CA GLY A 245 -14.33 -8.69 -11.65
C GLY A 245 -12.84 -8.52 -11.33
N PHE A 246 -12.55 -7.77 -10.28
CA PHE A 246 -11.19 -7.37 -9.94
C PHE A 246 -11.08 -7.10 -8.44
N ALA A 247 -9.84 -7.06 -7.94
CA ALA A 247 -9.58 -6.77 -6.55
C ALA A 247 -9.76 -5.30 -6.22
N LEU A 248 -10.34 -5.04 -5.04
CA LEU A 248 -10.35 -3.77 -4.33
C LEU A 248 -9.55 -3.92 -3.04
N TYR A 249 -8.77 -2.92 -2.71
CA TYR A 249 -8.01 -2.85 -1.46
C TYR A 249 -8.04 -1.43 -0.88
N ALA A 250 -7.84 -1.32 0.43
CA ALA A 250 -7.65 -0.06 1.10
C ALA A 250 -6.44 -0.16 2.03
N ASP A 251 -5.53 0.80 1.92
CA ASP A 251 -4.40 0.91 2.82
C ASP A 251 -4.79 1.79 3.99
N CYS A 252 -4.58 1.28 5.18
CA CYS A 252 -5.11 1.85 6.41
C CYS A 252 -3.97 2.28 7.34
N ALA A 253 -3.98 3.53 7.78
CA ALA A 253 -3.05 3.99 8.79
C ALA A 253 -3.38 3.36 10.15
N VAL A 254 -2.40 2.70 10.78
CA VAL A 254 -2.52 2.08 12.10
C VAL A 254 -1.44 2.57 13.04
N VAL A 255 -1.73 2.57 14.34
CA VAL A 255 -0.74 2.81 15.40
C VAL A 255 -0.28 1.45 15.94
N LEU A 256 1.03 1.23 16.02
CA LEU A 256 1.55 0.00 16.59
C LEU A 256 1.44 0.03 18.12
N ARG A 257 1.08 -1.12 18.72
CA ARG A 257 0.93 -1.26 20.18
C ARG A 257 2.24 -0.97 20.92
N GLU A 258 3.38 -1.23 20.32
CA GLU A 258 4.70 -0.96 20.88
C GLU A 258 5.07 0.54 20.88
N SER A 259 4.31 1.38 20.16
CA SER A 259 4.60 2.81 20.07
C SER A 259 4.56 3.49 21.43
N ARG A 260 5.65 4.14 21.77
CA ARG A 260 5.74 5.01 22.96
C ARG A 260 5.27 6.45 22.68
N ARG A 261 4.76 6.70 21.46
CA ARG A 261 4.37 8.02 20.95
C ARG A 261 2.94 8.01 20.41
N ALA A 262 2.07 7.20 21.02
CA ALA A 262 0.69 7.03 20.55
C ALA A 262 -0.05 8.38 20.40
N GLY A 263 0.20 9.36 21.26
CA GLY A 263 -0.38 10.71 21.13
C GLY A 263 0.02 11.40 19.82
N LEU A 264 1.32 11.41 19.50
CA LEU A 264 1.83 11.96 18.23
C LEU A 264 1.37 11.17 17.03
N ALA A 265 1.27 9.84 17.16
CA ALA A 265 0.74 8.99 16.09
C ALA A 265 -0.70 9.36 15.75
N HIS A 266 -1.58 9.55 16.76
CA HIS A 266 -2.95 10.01 16.53
C HIS A 266 -3.00 11.41 15.90
N GLU A 267 -2.14 12.33 16.33
CA GLU A 267 -2.05 13.66 15.75
C GLU A 267 -1.65 13.59 14.26
N PHE A 268 -0.71 12.70 13.92
CA PHE A 268 -0.32 12.44 12.53
C PHE A 268 -1.47 11.83 11.70
N LEU A 269 -2.18 10.83 12.23
CA LEU A 269 -3.34 10.25 11.58
C LEU A 269 -4.43 11.31 11.35
N ASN A 270 -4.71 12.14 12.35
CA ASN A 270 -5.70 13.20 12.26
C ASN A 270 -5.30 14.28 11.24
N TYR A 271 -3.99 14.61 11.17
CA TYR A 271 -3.43 15.50 10.15
C TYR A 271 -3.60 14.95 8.73
N LEU A 272 -3.34 13.67 8.51
CA LEU A 272 -3.54 13.04 7.19
C LEU A 272 -5.00 13.04 6.74
N LEU A 273 -5.95 13.14 7.68
CA LEU A 273 -7.40 13.25 7.42
C LEU A 273 -7.84 14.69 7.12
N GLU A 274 -6.99 15.70 7.21
CA GLU A 274 -7.33 17.07 6.77
C GLU A 274 -7.55 17.07 5.25
N PRO A 275 -8.67 17.67 4.77
CA PRO A 275 -9.01 17.60 3.34
C PRO A 275 -7.92 18.16 2.43
N GLU A 276 -7.30 19.28 2.82
CA GLU A 276 -6.22 19.94 2.06
C GLU A 276 -4.97 19.06 1.99
N VAL A 277 -4.63 18.39 3.10
CA VAL A 277 -3.48 17.47 3.17
C VAL A 277 -3.73 16.26 2.29
N ALA A 278 -4.87 15.60 2.46
CA ALA A 278 -5.22 14.43 1.66
C ALA A 278 -5.34 14.76 0.16
N ALA A 279 -5.93 15.91 -0.21
CA ALA A 279 -5.99 16.36 -1.60
C ALA A 279 -4.59 16.65 -2.18
N GLY A 280 -3.70 17.25 -1.37
CA GLY A 280 -2.29 17.48 -1.75
C GLY A 280 -1.58 16.16 -2.07
N ILE A 281 -1.77 15.14 -1.24
CA ILE A 281 -1.18 13.82 -1.45
C ILE A 281 -1.68 13.18 -2.75
N VAL A 282 -3.00 13.19 -3.02
CA VAL A 282 -3.57 12.63 -4.26
C VAL A 282 -2.99 13.26 -5.52
N ARG A 283 -2.76 14.58 -5.52
CA ARG A 283 -2.19 15.29 -6.68
C ARG A 283 -0.80 14.78 -7.06
N VAL A 284 -0.02 14.36 -6.07
CA VAL A 284 1.35 13.86 -6.27
C VAL A 284 1.35 12.34 -6.48
N SER A 285 0.71 11.61 -5.58
CA SER A 285 0.74 10.15 -5.57
C SER A 285 -0.05 9.49 -6.71
N ARG A 286 -1.08 10.17 -7.23
CA ARG A 286 -2.05 9.58 -8.17
C ARG A 286 -2.75 8.36 -7.57
N THR A 287 -3.01 8.35 -6.26
CA THR A 287 -3.73 7.29 -5.56
C THR A 287 -5.12 7.78 -5.15
N ALA A 288 -6.13 6.93 -5.23
CA ALA A 288 -7.45 7.30 -4.77
C ALA A 288 -7.47 7.43 -3.24
N THR A 289 -8.05 8.51 -2.73
CA THR A 289 -8.14 8.77 -1.29
C THR A 289 -9.43 8.22 -0.69
N ALA A 290 -9.34 7.72 0.54
CA ALA A 290 -10.51 7.39 1.35
C ALA A 290 -11.19 8.65 1.93
N ASN A 291 -10.58 9.83 1.79
CA ASN A 291 -11.13 11.09 2.29
C ASN A 291 -12.09 11.72 1.27
N GLY A 292 -13.40 11.61 1.54
CA GLY A 292 -14.45 12.15 0.66
C GLY A 292 -14.45 13.68 0.59
N ALA A 293 -14.07 14.37 1.67
CA ALA A 293 -13.96 15.82 1.66
C ALA A 293 -12.80 16.27 0.75
N ALA A 294 -11.66 15.60 0.83
CA ALA A 294 -10.51 15.85 -0.04
C ALA A 294 -10.85 15.59 -1.52
N ARG A 295 -11.56 14.49 -1.82
CA ARG A 295 -11.95 14.14 -3.18
C ARG A 295 -12.77 15.27 -3.83
N ARG A 296 -13.66 15.94 -3.08
CA ARG A 296 -14.44 17.09 -3.57
C ARG A 296 -13.60 18.34 -3.86
N MET A 297 -12.40 18.44 -3.30
CA MET A 297 -11.45 19.52 -3.54
C MET A 297 -10.50 19.27 -4.72
N LEU A 298 -10.48 18.06 -5.25
CA LEU A 298 -9.63 17.72 -6.38
C LEU A 298 -10.14 18.38 -7.67
N PRO A 299 -9.24 18.85 -8.54
CA PRO A 299 -9.60 19.23 -9.90
C PRO A 299 -10.32 18.11 -10.63
N VAL A 300 -11.24 18.46 -11.54
CA VAL A 300 -12.04 17.47 -12.28
C VAL A 300 -11.15 16.49 -13.09
N GLU A 301 -10.00 16.95 -13.56
CA GLU A 301 -9.00 16.16 -14.27
C GLU A 301 -8.39 15.06 -13.40
N VAL A 302 -8.41 15.22 -12.07
CA VAL A 302 -7.91 14.23 -11.11
C VAL A 302 -9.07 13.39 -10.55
N SER A 303 -10.14 14.04 -10.10
CA SER A 303 -11.31 13.35 -9.54
C SER A 303 -12.09 12.53 -10.58
N GLY A 304 -11.92 12.81 -11.87
CA GLY A 304 -12.49 12.10 -13.01
C GLY A 304 -11.63 11.00 -13.60
N LEU A 305 -10.44 10.72 -13.04
CA LEU A 305 -9.55 9.64 -13.51
C LEU A 305 -10.21 8.28 -13.28
N LYS A 306 -10.69 7.66 -14.37
CA LYS A 306 -11.47 6.40 -14.30
C LYS A 306 -10.68 5.22 -13.76
N ALA A 307 -9.36 5.22 -13.90
CA ALA A 307 -8.51 4.20 -13.30
C ALA A 307 -8.50 4.31 -11.76
N LEU A 308 -8.62 5.52 -11.20
CA LEU A 308 -8.63 5.74 -9.74
C LEU A 308 -10.04 5.73 -9.16
N TYR A 309 -11.00 6.29 -9.90
CA TYR A 309 -12.37 6.47 -9.46
C TYR A 309 -13.33 5.90 -10.52
N PRO A 310 -13.47 4.55 -10.58
CA PRO A 310 -14.40 3.91 -11.51
C PRO A 310 -15.83 4.34 -11.21
N ASP A 311 -16.69 4.28 -12.22
CA ASP A 311 -18.14 4.49 -12.04
C ASP A 311 -18.76 3.38 -11.17
N ALA A 312 -19.98 3.62 -10.68
CA ALA A 312 -20.67 2.71 -9.77
C ALA A 312 -20.87 1.30 -10.38
N ALA A 313 -21.15 1.22 -11.69
CA ALA A 313 -21.35 -0.07 -12.37
C ALA A 313 -20.04 -0.88 -12.45
N THR A 314 -18.94 -0.20 -12.71
CA THR A 314 -17.61 -0.80 -12.70
C THR A 314 -17.22 -1.18 -11.28
N LEU A 315 -17.37 -0.28 -10.30
CA LEU A 315 -17.05 -0.55 -8.90
C LEU A 315 -17.84 -1.75 -8.35
N GLY A 316 -19.09 -1.92 -8.76
CA GLY A 316 -19.94 -3.05 -8.36
C GLY A 316 -19.46 -4.43 -8.82
N ARG A 317 -18.50 -4.50 -9.75
CA ARG A 317 -17.82 -5.76 -10.13
C ARG A 317 -16.54 -6.01 -9.32
N GLY A 318 -16.06 -5.01 -8.60
CA GLY A 318 -14.91 -5.14 -7.71
C GLY A 318 -15.28 -5.91 -6.45
N GLU A 319 -14.31 -6.62 -5.91
CA GLU A 319 -14.43 -7.35 -4.64
C GLU A 319 -13.29 -6.96 -3.71
N TRP A 320 -13.63 -6.57 -2.47
CA TRP A 320 -12.62 -6.21 -1.47
C TRP A 320 -11.85 -7.44 -1.02
N PHE A 321 -10.54 -7.34 -0.97
CA PHE A 321 -9.74 -8.34 -0.27
C PHE A 321 -10.18 -8.44 1.19
N GLN A 322 -10.19 -9.67 1.70
CA GLN A 322 -10.50 -9.99 3.09
C GLN A 322 -9.36 -10.80 3.71
N ALA A 323 -9.24 -10.72 5.02
CA ALA A 323 -8.35 -11.60 5.75
C ALA A 323 -8.78 -13.06 5.54
N LEU A 324 -7.85 -13.89 5.12
CA LEU A 324 -8.10 -15.31 4.98
C LEU A 324 -7.87 -16.02 6.32
N PRO A 325 -8.66 -17.08 6.63
CA PRO A 325 -8.32 -17.99 7.72
C PRO A 325 -6.88 -18.49 7.59
N ALA A 326 -6.16 -18.61 8.70
CA ALA A 326 -4.74 -18.94 8.72
C ALA A 326 -4.36 -20.21 7.92
N ALA A 327 -5.26 -21.20 7.83
CA ALA A 327 -5.03 -22.42 7.04
C ALA A 327 -5.05 -22.12 5.53
N ALA A 328 -6.01 -21.31 5.06
CA ALA A 328 -6.12 -20.92 3.66
C ALA A 328 -4.96 -19.99 3.26
N GLN A 329 -4.59 -19.05 4.14
CA GLN A 329 -3.43 -18.19 3.91
C GLN A 329 -2.16 -19.02 3.74
N ARG A 330 -1.85 -19.95 4.68
CA ARG A 330 -0.67 -20.81 4.57
C ARG A 330 -0.70 -21.69 3.32
N LEU A 331 -1.88 -22.14 2.89
CA LEU A 331 -2.02 -22.90 1.65
C LEU A 331 -1.67 -22.00 0.45
N ARG A 332 -2.24 -20.81 0.37
CA ARG A 332 -1.97 -19.85 -0.71
C ARG A 332 -0.48 -19.51 -0.81
N ASP A 333 0.18 -19.25 0.31
CA ASP A 333 1.60 -18.92 0.35
C ASP A 333 2.49 -20.09 -0.12
N ARG A 334 2.13 -21.34 0.26
CA ARG A 334 2.80 -22.53 -0.23
C ARG A 334 2.62 -22.71 -1.73
N LEU A 335 1.38 -22.60 -2.23
CA LEU A 335 1.07 -22.72 -3.65
C LEU A 335 1.78 -21.65 -4.49
N TRP A 336 1.93 -20.45 -3.94
CA TRP A 336 2.72 -19.38 -4.55
C TRP A 336 4.21 -19.74 -4.64
N THR A 337 4.78 -20.25 -3.55
CA THR A 337 6.18 -20.70 -3.54
C THR A 337 6.42 -21.80 -4.56
N GLU A 338 5.51 -22.78 -4.67
CA GLU A 338 5.55 -23.83 -5.69
C GLU A 338 5.50 -23.24 -7.11
N LEU A 339 4.58 -22.29 -7.35
CA LEU A 339 4.46 -21.59 -8.64
C LEU A 339 5.75 -20.85 -9.01
N LYS A 340 6.34 -20.14 -8.08
CA LYS A 340 7.58 -19.37 -8.35
C LYS A 340 8.76 -20.29 -8.64
N SER A 341 8.80 -21.48 -8.04
CA SER A 341 9.91 -22.44 -8.15
C SER A 341 9.82 -23.33 -9.39
N ALA A 342 8.65 -23.48 -10.01
CA ALA A 342 8.44 -24.26 -11.23
C ALA A 342 8.98 -23.53 -12.47
#